data_e0b6cda4f67679cc60766e52a10d2233
#
_entry.id   e0b6cda4f67679cc60766e52a10d2233
#
_cell.length_a   1.000
_cell.length_b   1.000
_cell.length_c   1.000
_cell.angle_alpha   90.00
_cell.angle_beta   90.00
_cell.angle_gamma   90.00
#
_symmetry.space_group_name_H-M   'P 1'
#
loop_
_entity.id
_entity.type
_entity.pdbx_description
1 polymer ?
#
loop_
_entity_poly.entity_id
_entity_poly.type
_entity_poly.pdbx_seq_one_letter_code
_entity_poly.pdbx_strand_id
1 'polypeptide(L)'
;MVHIKSQREIELMRQAGKLVAKVLMTIVEAAKPGVKLEELDRLAEDLTLSYGAKPAFKGYIGYKHSLCTSVNEQVVHGIPSGRILVDGDIVGFDFGLVIN
;
A
#
# COMPACT_ATOMS: atom_id res chain seq x y z
N MET A 1 -1.72 -27.16 -11.14
CA MET A 1 -2.32 -26.70 -12.43
C MET A 1 -1.69 -25.36 -12.81
N VAL A 2 -1.23 -25.26 -14.04
CA VAL A 2 -0.70 -23.99 -14.56
C VAL A 2 -1.89 -23.17 -15.10
N HIS A 3 -2.01 -21.94 -14.60
CA HIS A 3 -3.05 -21.03 -15.04
C HIS A 3 -2.47 -20.05 -16.05
N ILE A 4 -2.92 -20.16 -17.30
CA ILE A 4 -2.46 -19.29 -18.38
C ILE A 4 -3.40 -18.10 -18.47
N LYS A 5 -2.83 -16.90 -18.34
CA LYS A 5 -3.60 -15.66 -18.39
C LYS A 5 -3.72 -15.17 -19.83
N SER A 6 -4.86 -14.56 -20.15
CA SER A 6 -5.09 -13.93 -21.45
C SER A 6 -4.24 -12.66 -21.59
N GLN A 7 -4.10 -12.18 -22.83
CA GLN A 7 -3.39 -10.91 -23.09
C GLN A 7 -4.04 -9.74 -22.34
N ARG A 8 -5.37 -9.73 -22.26
CA ARG A 8 -6.10 -8.70 -21.53
C ARG A 8 -5.79 -8.76 -20.03
N GLU A 9 -5.76 -9.94 -19.46
CA GLU A 9 -5.44 -10.12 -18.05
C GLU A 9 -4.01 -9.68 -17.74
N ILE A 10 -3.06 -10.02 -18.61
CA ILE A 10 -1.67 -9.61 -18.47
C ILE A 10 -1.55 -8.08 -18.50
N GLU A 11 -2.27 -7.42 -19.42
CA GLU A 11 -2.24 -5.96 -19.52
C GLU A 11 -2.84 -5.30 -18.29
N LEU A 12 -3.96 -5.83 -17.75
CA LEU A 12 -4.55 -5.33 -16.51
C LEU A 12 -3.58 -5.48 -15.33
N MET A 13 -2.89 -6.61 -15.25
CA MET A 13 -1.89 -6.84 -14.21
C MET A 13 -0.72 -5.85 -14.32
N ARG A 14 -0.30 -5.56 -15.56
CA ARG A 14 0.77 -4.58 -15.80
C ARG A 14 0.35 -3.19 -15.35
N GLN A 15 -0.88 -2.78 -15.67
CA GLN A 15 -1.41 -1.48 -15.24
C GLN A 15 -1.49 -1.41 -13.72
N ALA A 16 -2.01 -2.46 -13.07
CA ALA A 16 -2.09 -2.52 -11.62
C ALA A 16 -0.71 -2.42 -10.98
N GLY A 17 0.28 -3.13 -11.53
CA GLY A 17 1.66 -3.07 -11.04
C GLY A 17 2.26 -1.68 -11.13
N LYS A 18 2.00 -0.96 -12.21
CA LYS A 18 2.48 0.42 -12.36
C LYS A 18 1.85 1.35 -11.34
N LEU A 19 0.56 1.20 -11.07
CA LEU A 19 -0.12 2.01 -10.07
C LEU A 19 0.37 1.71 -8.65
N VAL A 20 0.58 0.43 -8.33
CA VAL A 20 1.14 0.02 -7.04
C VAL A 20 2.52 0.68 -6.85
N ALA A 21 3.37 0.63 -7.87
CA ALA A 21 4.69 1.24 -7.82
C ALA A 21 4.60 2.75 -7.57
N LYS A 22 3.70 3.45 -8.24
CA LYS A 22 3.51 4.89 -8.06
C LYS A 22 3.06 5.23 -6.64
N VAL A 23 2.10 4.48 -6.10
CA VAL A 23 1.62 4.70 -4.74
C VAL A 23 2.74 4.43 -3.73
N LEU A 24 3.42 3.29 -3.85
CA LEU A 24 4.50 2.94 -2.93
C LEU A 24 5.65 3.95 -2.97
N MET A 25 6.05 4.42 -4.14
CA MET A 25 7.11 5.43 -4.24
C MET A 25 6.70 6.73 -3.56
N THR A 26 5.46 7.15 -3.73
CA THR A 26 4.95 8.36 -3.09
C THR A 26 4.94 8.19 -1.56
N ILE A 27 4.53 7.01 -1.08
CA ILE A 27 4.54 6.69 0.36
C ILE A 27 5.97 6.73 0.90
N VAL A 28 6.92 6.11 0.20
CA VAL A 28 8.33 6.09 0.62
C VAL A 28 8.88 7.52 0.70
N GLU A 29 8.59 8.36 -0.28
CA GLU A 29 9.04 9.75 -0.28
C GLU A 29 8.42 10.57 0.85
N ALA A 30 7.18 10.26 1.23
CA ALA A 30 6.47 10.93 2.31
C ALA A 30 6.85 10.42 3.70
N ALA A 31 7.47 9.24 3.78
CA ALA A 31 7.82 8.58 5.05
C ALA A 31 9.08 9.20 5.65
N LYS A 32 8.92 10.35 6.28
CA LYS A 32 10.01 11.10 6.91
C LYS A 32 9.80 11.17 8.40
N PRO A 33 10.85 11.42 9.19
CA PRO A 33 10.69 11.66 10.62
C PRO A 33 9.64 12.74 10.89
N GLY A 34 8.76 12.48 11.84
CA GLY A 34 7.66 13.37 12.18
C GLY A 34 6.33 13.03 11.55
N VAL A 35 6.31 12.13 10.57
CA VAL A 35 5.07 11.71 9.90
C VAL A 35 4.43 10.55 10.67
N LYS A 36 3.11 10.58 10.82
CA LYS A 36 2.37 9.48 11.44
C LYS A 36 2.06 8.41 10.42
N LEU A 37 2.10 7.14 10.85
CA LEU A 37 1.78 6.02 9.98
C LEU A 37 0.37 6.12 9.40
N GLU A 38 -0.60 6.58 10.17
CA GLU A 38 -1.98 6.75 9.70
C GLU A 38 -2.11 7.80 8.59
N GLU A 39 -1.22 8.80 8.56
CA GLU A 39 -1.17 9.77 7.47
C GLU A 39 -0.73 9.11 6.17
N LEU A 40 0.23 8.18 6.25
CA LEU A 40 0.68 7.41 5.09
C LEU A 40 -0.42 6.49 4.58
N ASP A 41 -1.19 5.90 5.48
CA ASP A 41 -2.34 5.06 5.10
C ASP A 41 -3.38 5.89 4.32
N ARG A 42 -3.71 7.07 4.84
CA ARG A 42 -4.65 7.97 4.17
C ARG A 42 -4.14 8.42 2.80
N LEU A 43 -2.87 8.73 2.71
CA LEU A 43 -2.24 9.10 1.44
C LEU A 43 -2.34 7.96 0.43
N ALA A 44 -2.08 6.73 0.85
CA ALA A 44 -2.19 5.56 -0.02
C ALA A 44 -3.63 5.40 -0.53
N GLU A 45 -4.62 5.55 0.33
CA GLU A 45 -6.03 5.45 -0.06
C GLU A 45 -6.42 6.55 -1.04
N ASP A 46 -6.08 7.80 -0.73
CA ASP A 46 -6.44 8.94 -1.57
C ASP A 46 -5.82 8.83 -2.97
N LEU A 47 -4.55 8.44 -3.06
CA LEU A 47 -3.88 8.23 -4.34
C LEU A 47 -4.54 7.11 -5.14
N THR A 48 -4.84 5.99 -4.48
CA THR A 48 -5.45 4.83 -5.14
C THR A 48 -6.81 5.21 -5.72
N LEU A 49 -7.64 5.89 -4.95
CA LEU A 49 -8.95 6.34 -5.42
C LEU A 49 -8.83 7.36 -6.54
N SER A 50 -7.82 8.22 -6.51
CA SER A 50 -7.59 9.21 -7.57
C SER A 50 -7.26 8.58 -8.92
N TYR A 51 -6.69 7.37 -8.90
CA TYR A 51 -6.39 6.61 -10.11
C TYR A 51 -7.57 5.74 -10.58
N GLY A 52 -8.71 5.82 -9.90
CA GLY A 52 -9.88 5.00 -10.24
C GLY A 52 -9.77 3.56 -9.77
N ALA A 53 -8.86 3.26 -8.86
CA ALA A 53 -8.66 1.92 -8.31
C ALA A 53 -9.17 1.85 -6.86
N LYS A 54 -9.09 0.68 -6.27
CA LYS A 54 -9.48 0.45 -4.88
C LYS A 54 -8.34 -0.23 -4.12
N PRO A 55 -8.09 0.15 -2.86
CA PRO A 55 -7.10 -0.56 -2.03
C PRO A 55 -7.51 -2.03 -1.83
N ALA A 56 -6.57 -2.94 -2.01
CA ALA A 56 -6.86 -4.37 -1.94
C ALA A 56 -7.13 -4.85 -0.52
N PHE A 57 -6.43 -4.29 0.47
CA PHE A 57 -6.53 -4.75 1.86
C PHE A 57 -7.74 -4.20 2.60
N LYS A 58 -8.17 -2.99 2.29
CA LYS A 58 -9.25 -2.35 3.02
C LYS A 58 -10.56 -3.11 2.83
N GLY A 59 -11.14 -3.54 3.93
CA GLY A 59 -12.36 -4.34 3.92
C GLY A 59 -12.14 -5.84 3.79
N TYR A 60 -10.92 -6.29 3.47
CA TYR A 60 -10.63 -7.72 3.38
C TYR A 60 -10.48 -8.31 4.78
N ILE A 61 -11.31 -9.28 5.10
CA ILE A 61 -11.34 -9.94 6.42
C ILE A 61 -11.38 -8.91 7.56
N GLY A 62 -12.14 -7.83 7.38
CA GLY A 62 -12.30 -6.80 8.41
C GLY A 62 -11.14 -5.83 8.54
N TYR A 63 -10.14 -5.87 7.67
CA TYR A 63 -9.04 -4.91 7.71
C TYR A 63 -9.54 -3.52 7.32
N LYS A 64 -9.21 -2.52 8.14
CA LYS A 64 -9.77 -1.16 8.00
C LYS A 64 -8.83 -0.17 7.32
N HIS A 65 -7.64 -0.61 6.92
CA HIS A 65 -6.62 0.27 6.38
C HIS A 65 -6.27 -0.12 4.94
N SER A 66 -5.67 0.82 4.21
CA SER A 66 -5.24 0.60 2.83
C SER A 66 -3.80 0.10 2.74
N LEU A 67 -3.01 0.35 3.77
CA LEU A 67 -1.58 0.09 3.80
C LEU A 67 -1.23 -0.75 5.03
N CYS A 68 -0.31 -1.68 4.87
CA CYS A 68 0.31 -2.37 6.00
C CYS A 68 1.66 -1.74 6.27
N THR A 69 1.93 -1.36 7.50
CA THR A 69 3.19 -0.75 7.91
C THR A 69 3.84 -1.59 8.99
N SER A 70 5.11 -1.93 8.81
CA SER A 70 5.85 -2.72 9.77
C SER A 70 7.10 -1.96 10.18
N VAL A 71 7.16 -1.54 11.45
CA VAL A 71 8.23 -0.69 11.96
C VAL A 71 9.17 -1.52 12.82
N ASN A 72 10.46 -1.46 12.50
CA ASN A 72 11.54 -2.10 13.25
C ASN A 72 11.29 -3.60 13.44
N GLU A 73 10.97 -4.07 14.66
CA GLU A 73 10.82 -5.48 14.98
C GLU A 73 9.52 -6.12 14.49
N GLN A 74 8.60 -5.36 13.93
CA GLN A 74 7.40 -5.94 13.31
C GLN A 74 7.80 -6.68 12.04
N VAL A 75 7.25 -7.88 11.86
CA VAL A 75 7.62 -8.72 10.73
C VAL A 75 6.78 -8.42 9.49
N VAL A 76 5.45 -8.54 9.61
CA VAL A 76 4.51 -8.28 8.51
C VAL A 76 3.18 -7.78 9.07
N HIS A 77 2.39 -7.17 8.20
CA HIS A 77 1.01 -6.77 8.50
C HIS A 77 0.85 -5.87 9.72
N GLY A 78 1.84 -5.01 9.95
CA GLY A 78 1.68 -3.96 10.94
C GLY A 78 0.54 -3.03 10.56
N ILE A 79 -0.25 -2.62 11.53
CA ILE A 79 -1.41 -1.75 11.31
C ILE A 79 -0.96 -0.29 11.39
N PRO A 80 -1.30 0.55 10.39
CA PRO A 80 -1.02 1.98 10.47
C PRO A 80 -1.69 2.58 11.69
N SER A 81 -0.93 3.30 12.48
CA SER A 81 -1.40 3.86 13.74
C SER A 81 -0.99 5.33 13.85
N GLY A 82 -1.27 5.93 15.00
CA GLY A 82 -0.80 7.27 15.31
C GLY A 82 0.70 7.35 15.63
N ARG A 83 1.44 6.25 15.50
CA ARG A 83 2.89 6.24 15.72
C ARG A 83 3.57 7.22 14.76
N ILE A 84 4.43 8.05 15.32
CA ILE A 84 5.21 9.02 14.56
C ILE A 84 6.55 8.38 14.22
N LEU A 85 6.95 8.45 12.95
CA LEU A 85 8.25 7.97 12.51
C LEU A 85 9.35 8.87 13.08
N VAL A 86 10.44 8.25 13.52
CA VAL A 86 11.61 8.97 13.99
C VAL A 86 12.82 8.56 13.16
N ASP A 87 13.87 9.40 13.19
CA ASP A 87 15.09 9.13 12.46
C ASP A 87 15.69 7.80 12.95
N GLY A 88 16.08 6.96 12.00
CA GLY A 88 16.63 5.64 12.28
C GLY A 88 15.62 4.50 12.26
N ASP A 89 14.33 4.78 12.16
CA ASP A 89 13.32 3.72 12.02
C ASP A 89 13.47 2.98 10.69
N ILE A 90 13.30 1.67 10.75
CA ILE A 90 13.20 0.82 9.56
C ILE A 90 11.73 0.50 9.37
N VAL A 91 11.16 0.85 8.21
CA VAL A 91 9.74 0.69 7.94
C VAL A 91 9.54 -0.14 6.69
N GLY A 92 8.77 -1.22 6.81
CA GLY A 92 8.32 -1.99 5.66
C GLY A 92 6.90 -1.59 5.30
N PHE A 93 6.64 -1.43 4.01
CA PHE A 93 5.31 -1.13 3.49
C PHE A 93 4.83 -2.26 2.61
N ASP A 94 3.58 -2.66 2.83
CA ASP A 94 2.92 -3.64 1.99
C ASP A 94 1.61 -3.04 1.51
N PHE A 95 1.40 -3.06 0.20
CA PHE A 95 0.27 -2.41 -0.43
C PHE A 95 -0.14 -3.14 -1.69
N GLY A 96 -1.44 -3.18 -1.94
CA GLY A 96 -2.01 -3.70 -3.16
C GLY A 96 -3.25 -2.91 -3.56
N LEU A 97 -3.60 -2.96 -4.84
CA LEU A 97 -4.81 -2.33 -5.33
C LEU A 97 -5.53 -3.21 -6.35
N VAL A 98 -6.79 -2.89 -6.57
CA VAL A 98 -7.64 -3.59 -7.53
C VAL A 98 -8.16 -2.58 -8.53
N ILE A 99 -7.98 -2.88 -9.82
CA ILE A 99 -8.57 -2.14 -10.91
C ILE A 99 -9.66 -3.01 -11.54
N ASN A 100 -10.87 -2.47 -11.64
CA ASN A 100 -12.08 -3.21 -12.02
C ASN A 100 -12.48 -4.24 -10.97
#